data_2774261671a15799db30b4ea9f8b5c47
#
_entry.id   2774261671a15799db30b4ea9f8b5c47
#
_cell.length_a   1.000
_cell.length_b   1.000
_cell.length_c   1.000
_cell.angle_alpha   90.00
_cell.angle_beta   90.00
_cell.angle_gamma   90.00
#
_symmetry.space_group_name_H-M   'P 1'
#
loop_
_entity.id
_entity.type
_entity.pdbx_description
1 polymer ?
#
loop_
_entity_poly.entity_id
_entity_poly.type
_entity_poly.pdbx_seq_one_letter_code
_entity_poly.pdbx_strand_id
1 'polypeptide(L)' 'MQRRTRFEAAMAKRKAVKSAEKAGTVADSKEVRMAIMARVHSGEITLAQAQIELTQIIRNSKADGKMTREQAFNAG' A
#
# COMPACT_ATOMS: atom_id res chain seq x y z
N MET A 1 2.36 -31.55 -7.08
CA MET A 1 2.17 -30.12 -6.86
C MET A 1 2.25 -29.37 -8.17
N GLN A 2 1.22 -28.64 -8.52
CA GLN A 2 1.27 -27.77 -9.69
C GLN A 2 1.95 -26.47 -9.33
N ARG A 3 2.92 -26.06 -10.14
CA ARG A 3 3.53 -24.75 -10.01
C ARG A 3 2.60 -23.69 -10.56
N ARG A 4 2.44 -22.59 -9.83
CA ARG A 4 1.74 -21.43 -10.36
C ARG A 4 2.53 -20.82 -11.51
N THR A 5 1.84 -20.44 -12.57
CA THR A 5 2.44 -19.63 -13.65
C THR A 5 2.79 -18.25 -13.10
N ARG A 6 3.64 -17.50 -13.81
CA ARG A 6 3.93 -16.10 -13.47
C ARG A 6 2.66 -15.25 -13.42
N PHE A 7 1.75 -15.51 -14.33
CA PHE A 7 0.46 -14.81 -14.38
C PHE A 7 -0.37 -15.10 -13.13
N GLU A 8 -0.50 -16.38 -12.77
CA GLU A 8 -1.26 -16.77 -11.57
C GLU A 8 -0.65 -16.23 -10.29
N ALA A 9 0.69 -16.26 -10.18
CA ALA A 9 1.40 -15.69 -9.03
C ALA A 9 1.17 -14.18 -8.93
N ALA A 10 1.24 -13.46 -10.06
CA ALA A 10 1.00 -12.02 -10.09
C ALA A 10 -0.45 -11.70 -9.70
N MET A 11 -1.42 -12.47 -10.18
CA MET A 11 -2.83 -12.29 -9.82
C MET A 11 -3.07 -12.55 -8.34
N ALA A 12 -2.46 -13.60 -7.78
CA ALA A 12 -2.57 -13.91 -6.36
C ALA A 12 -2.01 -12.77 -5.48
N LYS A 13 -0.88 -12.19 -5.88
CA LYS A 13 -0.27 -11.06 -5.17
C LYS A 13 -1.14 -9.81 -5.22
N ARG A 14 -1.69 -9.47 -6.38
CA ARG A 14 -2.62 -8.34 -6.54
C ARG A 14 -3.89 -8.54 -5.71
N LYS A 15 -4.42 -9.75 -5.71
CA LYS A 15 -5.59 -10.10 -4.92
C LYS A 15 -5.33 -9.98 -3.42
N ALA A 16 -4.15 -10.40 -2.97
CA ALA A 16 -3.72 -10.28 -1.57
C ALA A 16 -3.67 -8.81 -1.14
N VAL A 17 -3.11 -7.92 -1.96
CA VAL A 17 -3.08 -6.48 -1.69
C VAL A 17 -4.50 -5.92 -1.62
N LYS A 18 -5.35 -6.22 -2.57
CA LYS A 18 -6.76 -5.76 -2.57
C LYS A 18 -7.52 -6.23 -1.36
N SER A 19 -7.35 -7.49 -0.97
CA SER A 19 -8.00 -8.06 0.22
C SER A 19 -7.54 -7.36 1.49
N ALA A 20 -6.22 -7.12 1.63
CA ALA A 20 -5.67 -6.43 2.78
C ALA A 20 -6.12 -4.97 2.83
N GLU A 21 -6.18 -4.27 1.70
CA GLU A 21 -6.69 -2.89 1.63
C GLU A 21 -8.16 -2.82 2.02
N LYS A 22 -8.97 -3.75 1.53
CA LYS A 22 -10.39 -3.83 1.87
C LYS A 22 -10.61 -4.09 3.35
N ALA A 23 -9.75 -4.90 3.97
CA ALA A 23 -9.80 -5.17 5.40
C ALA A 23 -9.28 -4.01 6.26
N GLY A 24 -8.68 -2.98 5.66
CA GLY A 24 -8.13 -1.84 6.37
C GLY A 24 -6.82 -2.13 7.10
N THR A 25 -6.09 -3.18 6.70
CA THR A 25 -4.85 -3.61 7.36
C THR A 25 -3.59 -3.08 6.71
N VAL A 26 -3.71 -2.31 5.63
CA VAL A 26 -2.56 -1.73 4.91
C VAL A 26 -2.40 -0.27 5.28
N ALA A 27 -1.23 0.10 5.81
CA ALA A 27 -0.94 1.47 6.24
C ALA A 27 -0.88 2.44 5.05
N ASP A 28 -0.20 2.06 3.98
CA ASP A 28 -0.03 2.87 2.77
C ASP A 28 -0.90 2.37 1.62
N SER A 29 -2.18 2.16 1.90
CA SER A 29 -3.16 1.68 0.92
C SER A 29 -3.30 2.64 -0.26
N LYS A 30 -3.92 2.17 -1.33
CA LYS A 30 -4.24 3.00 -2.49
C LYS A 30 -5.05 4.24 -2.09
N GLU A 31 -6.03 4.09 -1.19
CA GLU A 31 -6.85 5.21 -0.71
C GLU A 31 -6.01 6.26 0.01
N VAL A 32 -5.09 5.84 0.89
CA VAL A 32 -4.17 6.73 1.59
C VAL A 32 -3.28 7.46 0.61
N ARG A 33 -2.69 6.74 -0.35
CA ARG A 33 -1.83 7.33 -1.38
C ARG A 33 -2.59 8.34 -2.24
N MET A 34 -3.81 8.02 -2.64
CA MET A 34 -4.66 8.92 -3.43
C MET A 34 -5.05 10.17 -2.64
N ALA A 35 -5.36 10.04 -1.36
CA ALA A 35 -5.67 11.17 -0.50
C ALA A 35 -4.48 12.13 -0.37
N ILE A 36 -3.28 11.60 -0.19
CA ILE A 36 -2.06 12.40 -0.14
C ILE A 36 -1.82 13.11 -1.48
N MET A 37 -1.97 12.41 -2.59
CA MET A 37 -1.79 13.00 -3.92
C MET A 37 -2.84 14.06 -4.24
N ALA A 38 -4.06 13.91 -3.76
CA ALA A 38 -5.09 14.95 -3.89
C ALA A 38 -4.65 16.25 -3.22
N ARG A 39 -3.98 16.18 -2.08
CA ARG A 39 -3.44 17.35 -1.39
C ARG A 39 -2.29 18.00 -2.18
N VAL A 40 -1.49 17.19 -2.87
CA VAL A 40 -0.46 17.71 -3.78
C VAL A 40 -1.12 18.45 -4.95
N HIS A 41 -2.12 17.87 -5.57
CA HIS A 41 -2.81 18.46 -6.71
C HIS A 41 -3.54 19.76 -6.34
N SER A 42 -4.07 19.85 -5.14
CA SER A 42 -4.73 21.08 -4.65
C SER A 42 -3.75 22.18 -4.24
N GLY A 43 -2.45 21.87 -4.19
CA GLY A 43 -1.43 22.82 -3.74
C GLY A 43 -1.29 22.92 -2.22
N GLU A 44 -1.98 22.08 -1.46
CA GLU A 44 -1.91 22.08 0.00
C GLU A 44 -0.52 21.66 0.51
N ILE A 45 0.08 20.66 -0.16
CA ILE A 45 1.42 20.19 0.15
C ILE A 45 2.21 20.01 -1.15
N THR A 46 3.54 20.01 -1.03
CA THR A 46 4.43 19.69 -2.15
C THR A 46 4.59 18.18 -2.32
N LEU A 47 5.08 17.76 -3.47
CA LEU A 47 5.40 16.35 -3.70
C LEU A 47 6.43 15.83 -2.71
N ALA A 48 7.44 16.66 -2.37
CA ALA A 48 8.45 16.31 -1.36
C ALA A 48 7.81 16.06 0.01
N GLN A 49 6.89 16.92 0.42
CA GLN A 49 6.15 16.74 1.68
C GLN A 49 5.29 15.47 1.65
N ALA A 50 4.67 15.18 0.51
CA ALA A 50 3.88 13.95 0.34
C ALA A 50 4.75 12.70 0.51
N GLN A 51 5.95 12.70 -0.04
CA GLN A 51 6.91 11.59 0.10
C GLN A 51 7.34 11.40 1.56
N ILE A 52 7.57 12.50 2.29
CA ILE A 52 7.90 12.45 3.71
C ILE A 52 6.76 11.83 4.51
N GLU A 53 5.52 12.29 4.29
CA GLU A 53 4.34 11.75 4.97
C GLU A 53 4.18 10.25 4.70
N LEU A 54 4.32 9.83 3.45
CA LEU A 54 4.19 8.43 3.08
C LEU A 54 5.29 7.58 3.73
N THR A 55 6.51 8.07 3.77
CA THR A 55 7.63 7.40 4.45
C THR A 55 7.33 7.21 5.93
N GLN A 56 6.78 8.23 6.60
CA GLN A 56 6.40 8.15 8.00
C GLN A 56 5.29 7.13 8.24
N ILE A 57 4.28 7.09 7.36
CA ILE A 57 3.20 6.10 7.41
C ILE A 57 3.77 4.68 7.31
N ILE A 58 4.69 4.45 6.39
CA ILE A 58 5.34 3.15 6.20
C ILE A 58 6.17 2.78 7.44
N ARG A 59 6.96 3.71 7.99
CA ARG A 59 7.75 3.47 9.20
C ARG A 59 6.90 3.12 10.40
N ASN A 60 5.76 3.77 10.54
CA ASN A 60 4.88 3.60 11.69
C ASN A 60 3.88 2.46 11.52
N SER A 61 3.87 1.80 10.37
CA SER A 61 2.88 0.76 10.05
C SER A 61 2.84 -0.36 11.09
N LYS A 62 4.00 -0.84 11.51
CA LYS A 62 4.11 -1.91 12.51
C LYS A 62 3.57 -1.46 13.88
N ALA A 63 3.91 -0.26 14.30
CA ALA A 63 3.43 0.31 15.56
C ALA A 63 1.90 0.48 15.55
N ASP A 64 1.34 0.79 14.39
CA ASP A 64 -0.11 0.93 14.19
C ASP A 64 -0.84 -0.41 13.99
N GLY A 65 -0.11 -1.52 14.05
CA GLY A 65 -0.68 -2.85 13.83
C GLY A 65 -1.06 -3.12 12.38
N LYS A 66 -0.43 -2.43 11.45
CA LYS A 66 -0.73 -2.53 10.01
C LYS A 66 0.49 -3.02 9.24
N MET A 67 0.24 -3.54 8.03
CA MET A 67 1.30 -3.91 7.09
C MET A 67 1.44 -2.85 6.00
N THR A 68 2.55 -2.86 5.29
CA THR A 68 2.73 -2.05 4.09
C THR A 68 2.13 -2.76 2.88
N ARG A 69 1.88 -2.01 1.79
CA ARG A 69 1.45 -2.62 0.52
C ARG A 69 2.45 -3.66 0.02
N GLU A 70 3.74 -3.36 0.15
CA GLU A 70 4.80 -4.29 -0.24
C GLU A 70 4.72 -5.60 0.54
N GLN A 71 4.53 -5.53 1.85
CA GLN A 71 4.34 -6.71 2.69
C GLN A 71 3.11 -7.50 2.30
N ALA A 72 2.00 -6.85 2.02
CA ALA A 72 0.78 -7.50 1.55
C ALA A 72 0.98 -8.18 0.20
N PHE A 73 1.69 -7.53 -0.72
CA PHE A 73 2.04 -8.08 -2.02
C PHE A 73 2.90 -9.33 -1.90
N ASN A 74 3.91 -9.29 -1.02
CA ASN A 74 4.83 -10.41 -0.82
C ASN A 74 4.20 -11.58 -0.04
N ALA A 75 3.12 -11.34 0.66
CA ALA A 75 2.38 -12.38 1.38
C ALA A 75 1.49 -13.22 0.46
N GLY A 76 1.21 -12.74 -0.75
CA GLY A 76 0.34 -13.42 -1.72
C GLY A 76 0.98 -14.55 -2.54
#